data_dbc057e91c34a7df7e6c3cb5a91b4bff
#
_entry.id   dbc057e91c34a7df7e6c3cb5a91b4bff
#
_cell.length_a   1.000
_cell.length_b   1.000
_cell.length_c   1.000
_cell.angle_alpha   90.00
_cell.angle_beta   90.00
_cell.angle_gamma   90.00
#
_symmetry.space_group_name_H-M   'P 1'
#
loop_
_entity.id
_entity.type
_entity.pdbx_description
1 polymer ?
#
loop_
_entity_poly.entity_id
_entity_poly.type
_entity_poly.pdbx_seq_one_letter_code
_entity_poly.pdbx_strand_id
1 'polypeptide(L)'
;RFNSRVVVQGCGPIGLICIAVLRTLGIENICAVDGNEKRLEFAKKMGADTSVNFMNCKGIDELTEAVKEAQGGHLADFAFQCTGNPKAHANIYKFIRNGGGLCELGFFINGGDATINPHFDLCSKEINLVGSWVYTLRDYATTFDFLKRAKAIGLPMSELITDKFPLEQINEALQTNLAMTGLKIAVVNK
;
A
#
# COMPACT_ATOMS: atom_id res chain seq x y z
N ARG A 1 2.63 -1.80 17.39
CA ARG A 1 3.45 -1.25 18.49
C ARG A 1 4.19 -0.02 17.98
N PHE A 2 4.59 0.87 18.88
CA PHE A 2 5.21 2.16 18.55
C PHE A 2 6.39 2.06 17.57
N ASN A 3 7.29 1.13 17.71
CA ASN A 3 8.46 0.94 16.82
C ASN A 3 8.27 -0.17 15.77
N SER A 4 7.04 -0.50 15.40
CA SER A 4 6.81 -1.52 14.38
C SER A 4 7.34 -1.09 13.03
N ARG A 5 8.01 -2.01 12.33
CA ARG A 5 8.41 -1.89 10.94
C ARG A 5 7.28 -2.38 10.07
N VAL A 6 6.85 -1.55 9.13
CA VAL A 6 5.71 -1.87 8.28
C VAL A 6 6.08 -1.73 6.81
N VAL A 7 5.71 -2.72 6.02
CA VAL A 7 5.80 -2.67 4.56
C VAL A 7 4.42 -2.46 3.97
N VAL A 8 4.29 -1.50 3.06
CA VAL A 8 3.10 -1.31 2.22
C VAL A 8 3.49 -1.61 0.78
N GLN A 9 2.98 -2.71 0.25
CA GLN A 9 3.23 -3.14 -1.13
C GLN A 9 2.09 -2.70 -2.04
N GLY A 10 2.44 -1.86 -3.01
CA GLY A 10 1.52 -1.19 -3.90
C GLY A 10 1.18 0.23 -3.43
N CYS A 11 1.64 1.23 -4.19
CA CYS A 11 1.41 2.66 -3.92
C CYS A 11 0.34 3.25 -4.83
N GLY A 12 -0.72 2.47 -5.11
CA GLY A 12 -1.97 2.99 -5.65
C GLY A 12 -2.74 3.78 -4.58
N PRO A 13 -3.95 4.29 -4.89
CA PRO A 13 -4.73 5.08 -3.93
C PRO A 13 -4.91 4.40 -2.56
N ILE A 14 -5.17 3.09 -2.54
CA ILE A 14 -5.35 2.33 -1.29
C ILE A 14 -4.06 2.28 -0.48
N GLY A 15 -2.92 1.93 -1.11
CA GLY A 15 -1.64 1.86 -0.40
C GLY A 15 -1.17 3.22 0.11
N LEU A 16 -1.37 4.28 -0.66
CA LEU A 16 -1.05 5.64 -0.25
C LEU A 16 -1.88 6.10 0.96
N ILE A 17 -3.18 5.78 0.97
CA ILE A 17 -4.04 6.04 2.14
C ILE A 17 -3.61 5.18 3.33
N CYS A 18 -3.26 3.91 3.11
CA CYS A 18 -2.75 3.03 4.16
C CYS A 18 -1.49 3.63 4.81
N ILE A 19 -0.53 4.12 4.04
CA ILE A 19 0.67 4.82 4.53
C ILE A 19 0.28 6.04 5.39
N ALA A 20 -0.66 6.86 4.92
CA ALA A 20 -1.13 8.03 5.67
C ALA A 20 -1.81 7.63 7.00
N VAL A 21 -2.63 6.58 7.00
CA VAL A 21 -3.24 6.04 8.22
C VAL A 21 -2.17 5.58 9.21
N LEU A 22 -1.19 4.80 8.75
CA LEU A 22 -0.08 4.33 9.58
C LEU A 22 0.68 5.50 10.19
N ARG A 23 0.98 6.54 9.41
CA ARG A 23 1.65 7.75 9.90
C ARG A 23 0.82 8.48 10.95
N THR A 24 -0.49 8.63 10.75
CA THR A 24 -1.38 9.25 11.76
C THR A 24 -1.51 8.44 13.06
N LEU A 25 -1.25 7.14 13.00
CA LEU A 25 -1.18 6.25 14.16
C LEU A 25 0.18 6.27 14.86
N GLY A 26 1.15 7.05 14.35
CA GLY A 26 2.48 7.19 14.95
C GLY A 26 3.47 6.09 14.57
N ILE A 27 3.23 5.36 13.49
CA ILE A 27 4.23 4.42 12.95
C ILE A 27 5.33 5.21 12.25
N GLU A 28 6.59 4.93 12.62
CA GLU A 28 7.77 5.68 12.15
C GLU A 28 8.69 4.88 11.20
N ASN A 29 8.41 3.61 10.98
CA ASN A 29 9.22 2.77 10.09
C ASN A 29 8.33 2.18 8.99
N ILE A 30 7.93 3.01 8.03
CA ILE A 30 7.05 2.64 6.92
C ILE A 30 7.88 2.57 5.64
N CYS A 31 7.98 1.37 5.05
CA CYS A 31 8.60 1.15 3.74
C CYS A 31 7.53 0.95 2.67
N ALA A 32 7.56 1.77 1.63
CA ALA A 32 6.69 1.66 0.48
C ALA A 32 7.36 0.85 -0.63
N VAL A 33 6.65 -0.11 -1.24
CA VAL A 33 7.16 -0.94 -2.35
C VAL A 33 6.24 -0.79 -3.57
N ASP A 34 6.76 -0.29 -4.68
CA ASP A 34 6.03 -0.15 -5.95
C ASP A 34 7.01 -0.22 -7.12
N GLY A 35 6.52 -0.32 -8.36
CA GLY A 35 7.34 -0.23 -9.57
C GLY A 35 7.33 1.15 -10.23
N ASN A 36 6.53 2.08 -9.75
CA ASN A 36 6.39 3.42 -10.32
C ASN A 36 7.04 4.48 -9.40
N GLU A 37 8.10 5.12 -9.92
CA GLU A 37 8.88 6.09 -9.14
C GLU A 37 8.05 7.28 -8.64
N LYS A 38 7.15 7.81 -9.47
CA LYS A 38 6.27 8.92 -9.07
C LYS A 38 5.35 8.54 -7.90
N ARG A 39 4.87 7.28 -7.87
CA ARG A 39 4.06 6.78 -6.76
C ARG A 39 4.89 6.61 -5.49
N LEU A 40 6.14 6.17 -5.62
CA LEU A 40 7.07 6.06 -4.49
C LEU A 40 7.43 7.44 -3.92
N GLU A 41 7.68 8.43 -4.77
CA GLU A 41 7.88 9.82 -4.34
C GLU A 41 6.64 10.35 -3.60
N PHE A 42 5.45 10.06 -4.11
CA PHE A 42 4.21 10.46 -3.44
C PHE A 42 3.98 9.69 -2.14
N ALA A 43 4.37 8.42 -2.07
CA ALA A 43 4.32 7.63 -0.84
C ALA A 43 5.16 8.28 0.29
N LYS A 44 6.33 8.83 -0.04
CA LYS A 44 7.14 9.61 0.92
C LYS A 44 6.40 10.85 1.41
N LYS A 45 5.73 11.59 0.54
CA LYS A 45 4.88 12.73 0.94
C LYS A 45 3.72 12.31 1.84
N MET A 46 3.19 11.09 1.63
CA MET A 46 2.12 10.53 2.45
C MET A 46 2.61 9.95 3.78
N GLY A 47 3.90 9.96 4.03
CA GLY A 47 4.49 9.58 5.31
C GLY A 47 5.30 8.29 5.30
N ALA A 48 5.63 7.69 4.15
CA ALA A 48 6.60 6.61 4.09
C ALA A 48 8.01 7.14 4.39
N ASP A 49 8.77 6.41 5.21
CA ASP A 49 10.15 6.77 5.58
C ASP A 49 11.14 6.33 4.51
N THR A 50 10.88 5.17 3.93
CA THR A 50 11.71 4.57 2.89
C THR A 50 10.85 4.04 1.74
N SER A 51 11.50 3.80 0.61
CA SER A 51 10.82 3.22 -0.54
C SER A 51 11.75 2.30 -1.32
N VAL A 52 11.19 1.24 -1.90
CA VAL A 52 11.88 0.30 -2.77
C VAL A 52 11.14 0.18 -4.09
N ASN A 53 11.84 0.46 -5.20
CA ASN A 53 11.34 0.23 -6.54
C ASN A 53 11.69 -1.20 -6.97
N PHE A 54 10.70 -2.09 -7.04
CA PHE A 54 10.92 -3.49 -7.38
C PHE A 54 11.41 -3.69 -8.82
N MET A 55 11.23 -2.71 -9.71
CA MET A 55 11.75 -2.76 -11.08
C MET A 55 13.29 -2.70 -11.13
N ASN A 56 13.91 -2.22 -10.06
CA ASN A 56 15.38 -2.17 -9.95
C ASN A 56 15.98 -3.48 -9.42
N CYS A 57 15.13 -4.48 -9.08
CA CYS A 57 15.57 -5.76 -8.52
C CYS A 57 15.42 -6.88 -9.57
N LYS A 58 16.42 -7.76 -9.68
CA LYS A 58 16.43 -8.87 -10.66
C LYS A 58 15.52 -10.04 -10.27
N GLY A 59 15.06 -10.09 -9.02
CA GLY A 59 14.19 -11.16 -8.52
C GLY A 59 13.78 -10.94 -7.08
N ILE A 60 13.09 -11.95 -6.54
CA ILE A 60 12.53 -11.84 -5.18
C ILE A 60 13.61 -11.76 -4.09
N ASP A 61 14.74 -12.41 -4.26
CA ASP A 61 15.80 -12.40 -3.25
C ASP A 61 16.43 -11.01 -3.16
N GLU A 62 16.76 -10.39 -4.29
CA GLU A 62 17.28 -9.01 -4.33
C GLU A 62 16.23 -8.01 -3.80
N LEU A 63 14.96 -8.18 -4.16
CA LEU A 63 13.88 -7.36 -3.63
C LEU A 63 13.73 -7.52 -2.12
N THR A 64 13.85 -8.73 -1.60
CA THR A 64 13.76 -9.01 -0.17
C THR A 64 14.89 -8.33 0.60
N GLU A 65 16.12 -8.42 0.10
CA GLU A 65 17.27 -7.73 0.73
C GLU A 65 17.12 -6.20 0.62
N ALA A 66 16.66 -5.66 -0.50
CA ALA A 66 16.43 -4.22 -0.65
C ALA A 66 15.35 -3.71 0.35
N VAL A 67 14.27 -4.46 0.55
CA VAL A 67 13.23 -4.13 1.54
C VAL A 67 13.79 -4.21 2.96
N LYS A 68 14.60 -5.22 3.26
CA LYS A 68 15.25 -5.41 4.56
C LYS A 68 16.24 -4.28 4.85
N GLU A 69 17.07 -3.90 3.88
CA GLU A 69 18.00 -2.76 4.01
C GLU A 69 17.23 -1.45 4.26
N ALA A 70 16.15 -1.21 3.50
CA ALA A 70 15.28 -0.05 3.68
C ALA A 70 14.64 0.02 5.07
N GLN A 71 14.58 -1.11 5.78
CA GLN A 71 14.08 -1.23 7.16
C GLN A 71 15.20 -1.39 8.21
N GLY A 72 16.41 -0.92 7.88
CA GLY A 72 17.55 -0.95 8.80
C GLY A 72 18.11 -2.34 9.05
N GLY A 73 18.08 -3.23 8.06
CA GLY A 73 18.58 -4.60 8.14
C GLY A 73 17.62 -5.61 8.77
N HIS A 74 16.33 -5.25 8.92
CA HIS A 74 15.32 -6.09 9.55
C HIS A 74 14.15 -6.37 8.61
N LEU A 75 13.50 -7.53 8.78
CA LEU A 75 12.21 -7.82 8.17
C LEU A 75 11.08 -7.09 8.90
N ALA A 76 9.97 -6.87 8.21
CA ALA A 76 8.81 -6.16 8.74
C ALA A 76 8.08 -6.93 9.84
N ASP A 77 7.56 -6.20 10.83
CA ASP A 77 6.61 -6.74 11.82
C ASP A 77 5.25 -6.98 11.20
N PHE A 78 4.87 -6.13 10.25
CA PHE A 78 3.58 -6.20 9.58
C PHE A 78 3.68 -5.72 8.12
N ALA A 79 2.89 -6.32 7.24
CA ALA A 79 2.82 -5.90 5.86
C ALA A 79 1.35 -5.71 5.40
N PHE A 80 1.16 -4.76 4.49
CA PHE A 80 -0.11 -4.52 3.81
C PHE A 80 0.06 -4.76 2.31
N GLN A 81 -0.72 -5.68 1.77
CA GLN A 81 -0.77 -5.95 0.34
C GLN A 81 -1.91 -5.14 -0.28
N CYS A 82 -1.56 -4.21 -1.18
CA CYS A 82 -2.50 -3.25 -1.77
C CYS A 82 -2.52 -3.29 -3.30
N THR A 83 -1.96 -4.34 -3.94
CA THR A 83 -1.82 -4.38 -5.40
C THR A 83 -2.89 -5.18 -6.13
N GLY A 84 -3.46 -6.20 -5.52
CA GLY A 84 -4.31 -7.19 -6.21
C GLY A 84 -3.58 -8.03 -7.26
N ASN A 85 -2.24 -8.12 -7.20
CA ASN A 85 -1.42 -8.91 -8.09
C ASN A 85 -0.99 -10.21 -7.41
N PRO A 86 -1.30 -11.40 -7.99
CA PRO A 86 -0.97 -12.70 -7.38
C PRO A 86 0.51 -12.91 -7.09
N LYS A 87 1.40 -12.45 -7.98
CA LYS A 87 2.84 -12.55 -7.76
C LYS A 87 3.31 -11.65 -6.62
N ALA A 88 2.75 -10.45 -6.51
CA ALA A 88 3.05 -9.55 -5.40
C ALA A 88 2.58 -10.15 -4.07
N HIS A 89 1.39 -10.76 -4.03
CA HIS A 89 0.91 -11.49 -2.86
C HIS A 89 1.85 -12.64 -2.47
N ALA A 90 2.29 -13.46 -3.42
CA ALA A 90 3.24 -14.54 -3.14
C ALA A 90 4.59 -14.04 -2.62
N ASN A 91 5.02 -12.87 -3.05
CA ASN A 91 6.31 -12.28 -2.66
C ASN A 91 6.29 -11.64 -1.26
N ILE A 92 5.16 -11.08 -0.82
CA ILE A 92 5.10 -10.25 0.39
C ILE A 92 5.48 -11.02 1.67
N TYR A 93 5.27 -12.33 1.70
CA TYR A 93 5.66 -13.18 2.83
C TYR A 93 7.16 -13.15 3.11
N LYS A 94 7.99 -12.87 2.09
CA LYS A 94 9.45 -12.78 2.23
C LYS A 94 9.88 -11.52 3.00
N PHE A 95 9.05 -10.49 3.02
CA PHE A 95 9.35 -9.23 3.70
C PHE A 95 9.03 -9.25 5.20
N ILE A 96 8.30 -10.27 5.66
CA ILE A 96 7.74 -10.35 7.01
C ILE A 96 8.60 -11.27 7.88
N ARG A 97 8.92 -10.85 9.11
CA ARG A 97 9.63 -11.67 10.08
C ARG A 97 8.75 -12.81 10.64
N ASN A 98 9.37 -13.75 11.33
CA ASN A 98 8.64 -14.78 12.08
C ASN A 98 7.75 -14.13 13.16
N GLY A 99 6.54 -14.65 13.32
CA GLY A 99 5.50 -14.09 14.20
C GLY A 99 4.94 -12.74 13.76
N GLY A 100 5.19 -12.35 12.51
CA GLY A 100 4.66 -11.12 11.93
C GLY A 100 3.24 -11.25 11.41
N GLY A 101 2.73 -10.18 10.80
CA GLY A 101 1.37 -10.16 10.25
C GLY A 101 1.29 -9.65 8.82
N LEU A 102 0.26 -10.08 8.11
CA LEU A 102 -0.09 -9.65 6.77
C LEU A 102 -1.57 -9.28 6.71
N CYS A 103 -1.87 -8.08 6.23
CA CYS A 103 -3.22 -7.70 5.85
C CYS A 103 -3.33 -7.66 4.33
N GLU A 104 -4.24 -8.46 3.79
CA GLU A 104 -4.56 -8.49 2.37
C GLU A 104 -5.74 -7.54 2.07
N LEU A 105 -5.48 -6.50 1.28
CA LEU A 105 -6.42 -5.45 0.88
C LEU A 105 -6.58 -5.37 -0.64
N GLY A 106 -5.66 -5.97 -1.40
CA GLY A 106 -5.49 -5.73 -2.83
C GLY A 106 -6.51 -6.43 -3.72
N PHE A 107 -6.99 -7.59 -3.31
CA PHE A 107 -7.86 -8.45 -4.14
C PHE A 107 -9.34 -8.11 -3.99
N PHE A 108 -9.74 -6.90 -4.28
CA PHE A 108 -11.16 -6.52 -4.34
C PHE A 108 -11.86 -7.04 -5.62
N ILE A 109 -11.10 -7.54 -6.58
CA ILE A 109 -11.56 -8.31 -7.73
C ILE A 109 -10.77 -9.61 -7.81
N ASN A 110 -11.32 -10.63 -8.46
CA ASN A 110 -10.57 -11.85 -8.74
C ASN A 110 -9.45 -11.57 -9.76
N GLY A 111 -8.23 -11.37 -9.27
CA GLY A 111 -7.01 -11.15 -10.07
C GLY A 111 -6.29 -12.45 -10.48
N GLY A 112 -6.85 -13.62 -10.16
CA GLY A 112 -6.24 -14.93 -10.38
C GLY A 112 -5.62 -15.52 -9.12
N ASP A 113 -5.01 -16.70 -9.26
CA ASP A 113 -4.46 -17.49 -8.16
C ASP A 113 -3.04 -17.05 -7.80
N ALA A 114 -2.75 -17.00 -6.50
CA ALA A 114 -1.41 -16.79 -5.97
C ALA A 114 -0.84 -18.11 -5.43
N THR A 115 0.38 -18.45 -5.84
CA THR A 115 1.07 -19.65 -5.36
C THR A 115 1.99 -19.30 -4.20
N ILE A 116 1.73 -19.87 -3.04
CA ILE A 116 2.57 -19.78 -1.85
C ILE A 116 3.01 -21.17 -1.40
N ASN A 117 4.09 -21.25 -0.64
CA ASN A 117 4.45 -22.47 0.07
C ASN A 117 3.95 -22.38 1.51
N PRO A 118 2.87 -23.10 1.88
CA PRO A 118 2.27 -22.98 3.22
C PRO A 118 3.26 -23.27 4.37
N HIS A 119 4.21 -24.18 4.14
CA HIS A 119 5.22 -24.48 5.15
C HIS A 119 6.15 -23.27 5.39
N PHE A 120 6.80 -22.78 4.34
CA PHE A 120 7.81 -21.72 4.47
C PHE A 120 7.23 -20.32 4.57
N ASP A 121 6.07 -20.05 3.98
CA ASP A 121 5.50 -18.72 3.92
C ASP A 121 4.54 -18.42 5.07
N LEU A 122 3.91 -19.45 5.66
CA LEU A 122 2.92 -19.28 6.73
C LEU A 122 3.32 -20.02 8.01
N CYS A 123 3.36 -21.38 7.98
CA CYS A 123 3.42 -22.18 9.19
C CYS A 123 4.73 -22.02 9.94
N SER A 124 5.89 -22.18 9.27
CA SER A 124 7.20 -22.06 9.92
C SER A 124 7.52 -20.62 10.37
N LYS A 125 6.85 -19.63 9.81
CA LYS A 125 6.97 -18.22 10.19
C LYS A 125 5.91 -17.77 11.20
N GLU A 126 4.88 -18.58 11.47
CA GLU A 126 3.75 -18.23 12.36
C GLU A 126 3.08 -16.90 11.93
N ILE A 127 2.85 -16.73 10.62
CA ILE A 127 2.27 -15.49 10.08
C ILE A 127 0.78 -15.37 10.42
N ASN A 128 0.38 -14.22 10.95
CA ASN A 128 -1.02 -13.86 11.12
C ASN A 128 -1.54 -13.21 9.83
N LEU A 129 -2.32 -13.95 9.04
CA LEU A 129 -2.91 -13.46 7.80
C LEU A 129 -4.35 -13.01 8.04
N VAL A 130 -4.66 -11.76 7.66
CA VAL A 130 -6.00 -11.18 7.76
C VAL A 130 -6.41 -10.62 6.39
N GLY A 131 -7.59 -10.99 5.92
CA GLY A 131 -8.22 -10.34 4.77
C GLY A 131 -9.10 -9.17 5.23
N SER A 132 -9.11 -8.09 4.45
CA SER A 132 -10.01 -6.95 4.68
C SER A 132 -10.85 -6.71 3.43
N TRP A 133 -12.16 -6.58 3.62
CA TRP A 133 -13.11 -6.43 2.53
C TRP A 133 -14.05 -5.27 2.76
N VAL A 134 -14.02 -4.28 1.87
CA VAL A 134 -14.84 -3.06 1.84
C VAL A 134 -14.90 -2.32 3.20
N TYR A 135 -15.98 -1.61 3.45
CA TYR A 135 -16.20 -0.81 4.66
C TYR A 135 -17.69 -0.78 5.02
N THR A 136 -17.99 -0.41 6.24
CA THR A 136 -19.34 -0.28 6.79
C THR A 136 -19.65 1.17 7.15
N LEU A 137 -20.89 1.48 7.47
CA LEU A 137 -21.27 2.82 7.95
C LEU A 137 -20.52 3.25 9.22
N ARG A 138 -20.06 2.30 10.05
CA ARG A 138 -19.29 2.58 11.27
C ARG A 138 -17.90 3.16 10.97
N ASP A 139 -17.35 2.85 9.80
CA ASP A 139 -16.00 3.28 9.42
C ASP A 139 -15.94 4.77 9.04
N TYR A 140 -17.08 5.39 8.71
CA TYR A 140 -17.12 6.81 8.32
C TYR A 140 -16.69 7.75 9.45
N ALA A 141 -17.13 7.52 10.67
CA ALA A 141 -16.73 8.35 11.83
C ALA A 141 -15.21 8.32 12.03
N THR A 142 -14.63 7.12 12.02
CA THR A 142 -13.18 6.91 12.12
C THR A 142 -12.43 7.54 10.92
N THR A 143 -13.00 7.46 9.72
CA THR A 143 -12.43 8.09 8.52
C THR A 143 -12.36 9.61 8.65
N PHE A 144 -13.41 10.26 9.16
CA PHE A 144 -13.40 11.71 9.39
C PHE A 144 -12.36 12.12 10.45
N ASP A 145 -12.20 11.35 11.51
CA ASP A 145 -11.17 11.61 12.51
C ASP A 145 -9.76 11.40 11.96
N PHE A 146 -9.56 10.38 11.13
CA PHE A 146 -8.32 10.21 10.36
C PHE A 146 -8.03 11.43 9.48
N LEU A 147 -9.00 11.91 8.68
CA LEU A 147 -8.81 13.06 7.79
C LEU A 147 -8.45 14.34 8.57
N LYS A 148 -9.06 14.57 9.74
CA LYS A 148 -8.70 15.69 10.64
C LYS A 148 -7.24 15.58 11.10
N ARG A 149 -6.80 14.39 11.53
CA ARG A 149 -5.43 14.14 11.97
C ARG A 149 -4.43 14.29 10.82
N ALA A 150 -4.73 13.69 9.65
CA ALA A 150 -3.91 13.80 8.46
C ALA A 150 -3.66 15.27 8.07
N LYS A 151 -4.73 16.08 8.08
CA LYS A 151 -4.64 17.53 7.87
C LYS A 151 -3.78 18.22 8.92
N ALA A 152 -3.95 17.88 10.19
CA ALA A 152 -3.22 18.50 11.30
C ALA A 152 -1.70 18.25 11.23
N ILE A 153 -1.27 17.11 10.71
CA ILE A 153 0.15 16.77 10.51
C ILE A 153 0.65 17.08 9.09
N GLY A 154 -0.16 17.75 8.26
CA GLY A 154 0.25 18.24 6.95
C GLY A 154 0.32 17.21 5.83
N LEU A 155 -0.36 16.06 5.95
CA LEU A 155 -0.39 15.07 4.86
C LEU A 155 -1.21 15.59 3.68
N PRO A 156 -0.72 15.44 2.43
CA PRO A 156 -1.33 16.03 1.23
C PRO A 156 -2.48 15.18 0.68
N MET A 157 -3.50 14.90 1.52
CA MET A 157 -4.62 14.00 1.16
C MET A 157 -5.38 14.46 -0.08
N SER A 158 -5.52 15.77 -0.30
CA SER A 158 -6.21 16.33 -1.47
C SER A 158 -5.45 16.13 -2.78
N GLU A 159 -4.13 15.96 -2.73
CA GLU A 159 -3.29 15.72 -3.91
C GLU A 159 -3.44 14.30 -4.47
N LEU A 160 -4.11 13.40 -3.75
CA LEU A 160 -4.51 12.09 -4.28
C LEU A 160 -5.44 12.22 -5.49
N ILE A 161 -6.26 13.27 -5.54
CA ILE A 161 -7.10 13.57 -6.72
C ILE A 161 -6.22 14.31 -7.72
N THR A 162 -5.61 13.56 -8.63
CA THR A 162 -4.68 14.10 -9.63
C THR A 162 -5.38 14.73 -10.82
N ASP A 163 -6.57 14.24 -11.16
CA ASP A 163 -7.28 14.65 -12.36
C ASP A 163 -8.78 14.85 -12.06
N LYS A 164 -9.35 15.88 -12.68
CA LYS A 164 -10.78 16.19 -12.56
C LYS A 164 -11.35 16.39 -13.95
N PHE A 165 -12.43 15.68 -14.24
CA PHE A 165 -13.16 15.75 -15.50
C PHE A 165 -14.59 16.13 -15.26
N PRO A 166 -15.22 16.95 -16.11
CA PRO A 166 -16.67 17.11 -16.11
C PRO A 166 -17.35 15.84 -16.63
N LEU A 167 -18.63 15.67 -16.34
CA LEU A 167 -19.37 14.45 -16.73
C LEU A 167 -19.35 14.20 -18.23
N GLU A 168 -19.35 15.25 -19.04
CA GLU A 168 -19.29 15.16 -20.50
C GLU A 168 -18.00 14.51 -21.03
N GLN A 169 -16.93 14.52 -20.21
CA GLN A 169 -15.61 13.91 -20.51
C GLN A 169 -15.41 12.58 -19.78
N ILE A 170 -16.46 11.85 -19.45
CA ILE A 170 -16.37 10.58 -18.71
C ILE A 170 -15.48 9.54 -19.42
N ASN A 171 -15.53 9.50 -20.76
CA ASN A 171 -14.69 8.58 -21.53
C ASN A 171 -13.20 8.90 -21.41
N GLU A 172 -12.83 10.17 -21.40
CA GLU A 172 -11.45 10.62 -21.19
C GLU A 172 -10.98 10.29 -19.77
N ALA A 173 -11.84 10.50 -18.78
CA ALA A 173 -11.58 10.11 -17.39
C ALA A 173 -11.31 8.60 -17.26
N LEU A 174 -12.11 7.77 -17.92
CA LEU A 174 -11.93 6.32 -17.93
C LEU A 174 -10.62 5.92 -18.64
N GLN A 175 -10.29 6.54 -19.77
CA GLN A 175 -9.03 6.27 -20.47
C GLN A 175 -7.81 6.67 -19.62
N THR A 176 -7.86 7.81 -18.95
CA THR A 176 -6.80 8.25 -18.02
C THR A 176 -6.61 7.25 -16.87
N ASN A 177 -7.72 6.74 -16.33
CA ASN A 177 -7.67 5.71 -15.29
C ASN A 177 -7.07 4.39 -15.79
N LEU A 178 -7.47 3.93 -16.97
CA LEU A 178 -6.95 2.70 -17.60
C LEU A 178 -5.45 2.82 -17.93
N ALA A 179 -5.01 3.98 -18.36
CA ALA A 179 -3.60 4.26 -18.64
C ALA A 179 -2.74 4.37 -17.36
N MET A 180 -3.36 4.37 -16.17
CA MET A 180 -2.70 4.51 -14.86
C MET A 180 -1.78 5.75 -14.76
N THR A 181 -2.07 6.80 -15.51
CA THR A 181 -1.30 8.06 -15.51
C THR A 181 -1.63 8.95 -14.30
N GLY A 182 -2.82 8.83 -13.73
CA GLY A 182 -3.25 9.47 -12.51
C GLY A 182 -3.29 8.54 -11.30
N LEU A 183 -3.46 9.11 -10.10
CA LEU A 183 -3.67 8.35 -8.86
C LEU A 183 -5.16 8.13 -8.60
N LYS A 184 -5.92 9.22 -8.48
CA LYS A 184 -7.37 9.18 -8.30
C LYS A 184 -8.01 10.20 -9.24
N ILE A 185 -8.92 9.72 -10.06
CA ILE A 185 -9.64 10.52 -11.04
C ILE A 185 -11.02 10.88 -10.46
N ALA A 186 -11.37 12.14 -10.47
CA ALA A 186 -12.68 12.61 -10.05
C ALA A 186 -13.52 13.08 -11.25
N VAL A 187 -14.77 12.67 -11.29
CA VAL A 187 -15.77 13.26 -12.18
C VAL A 187 -16.56 14.26 -11.35
N VAL A 188 -16.63 15.51 -11.81
CA VAL A 188 -17.23 16.62 -11.08
C VAL A 188 -18.34 17.25 -11.89
N ASN A 189 -19.38 17.72 -11.22
CA ASN A 189 -20.37 18.61 -11.82
C ASN A 189 -19.80 20.01 -11.94
N LYS A 190 -20.18 20.72 -13.01
CA LYS A 190 -19.87 22.15 -13.17
C LYS A 190 -20.58 22.98 -12.13
#